data_d36071d30bebb3fb4e12c262644d74a7
#
_entry.id   d36071d30bebb3fb4e12c262644d74a7
#
_cell.length_a   1.000
_cell.length_b   1.000
_cell.length_c   1.000
_cell.angle_alpha   90.00
_cell.angle_beta   90.00
_cell.angle_gamma   90.00
#
_symmetry.space_group_name_H-M   'P 1'
#
loop_
_entity.id
_entity.type
_entity.pdbx_description
1 polymer ?
#
loop_
_entity_poly.entity_id
_entity_poly.type
_entity_poly.pdbx_seq_one_letter_code
_entity_poly.pdbx_strand_id
1 'polypeptide(L)'
;MTGGPRRVMVTGIGLLTGLGEGPGDNWDALLAGRTAIKRIAAYDPAPLRTQLGAEIGGFDPLRFASRRALRMLNRGDQLGLAGASLALEDAGIGASGELGHRAGLFFGGNKEVPRLDELIDRIASIRREDGTPDLRRLGQNASSIMAPLFFVEGLQSAALFHVSQKFGIRGPNCFFAGTADAGAVAIGCAMRAVRRGEADLAIAGGYDDATNWWPMSKADSLGTLTTDNDAGASAFRPYDRRRSGSVLGEGAALVVLEERDAAQARGARCYAEITGFGAGNDCCRPPAPDPLGRGLARAIRRALDDARVSGADISYVAAHGSATRAGDLSETLALRQALGSAAAAVPASSVKPQTGHLVGAAGALNLVVAALAIAHGTLPATLNLDDPDPRCDLDYVPRQPRPARVTRAIALARGIEGQAAALVLERPG
;
A
#
# COMPACT_ATOMS: atom_id res chain seq x y z
N MET A 1 -18.02 25.54 21.16
CA MET A 1 -16.65 25.09 20.77
C MET A 1 -16.36 25.71 19.41
N THR A 2 -15.65 26.83 19.39
CA THR A 2 -15.31 27.63 18.20
C THR A 2 -13.88 27.35 17.78
N GLY A 3 -13.53 26.08 17.62
CA GLY A 3 -12.24 25.69 17.03
C GLY A 3 -12.38 25.53 15.54
N GLY A 4 -11.41 26.05 14.75
CA GLY A 4 -11.30 25.77 13.32
C GLY A 4 -11.23 24.26 13.03
N PRO A 5 -11.32 23.85 11.77
CA PRO A 5 -11.25 22.43 11.41
C PRO A 5 -9.91 21.82 11.91
N ARG A 6 -10.00 20.68 12.61
CA ARG A 6 -8.82 19.96 13.11
C ARG A 6 -7.89 19.60 11.94
N ARG A 7 -6.61 19.84 12.13
CA ARG A 7 -5.55 19.51 11.15
C ARG A 7 -4.94 18.16 11.49
N VAL A 8 -4.54 17.40 10.47
CA VAL A 8 -4.11 16.00 10.62
C VAL A 8 -2.68 15.84 10.16
N MET A 9 -1.81 15.53 11.11
CA MET A 9 -0.37 15.42 10.90
C MET A 9 0.05 13.95 10.78
N VAL A 10 0.99 13.67 9.89
CA VAL A 10 1.71 12.38 9.83
C VAL A 10 2.90 12.51 10.79
N THR A 11 2.84 11.82 11.92
CA THR A 11 3.84 11.92 12.99
C THR A 11 4.72 10.70 13.13
N GLY A 12 4.32 9.56 12.52
CA GLY A 12 5.12 8.34 12.48
C GLY A 12 4.89 7.54 11.23
N ILE A 13 5.91 6.82 10.80
CA ILE A 13 5.93 5.99 9.60
C ILE A 13 6.45 4.60 9.95
N GLY A 14 5.62 3.58 9.73
CA GLY A 14 5.99 2.17 9.80
C GLY A 14 6.06 1.59 8.39
N LEU A 15 7.27 1.50 7.85
CA LEU A 15 7.53 1.01 6.52
C LEU A 15 8.38 -0.25 6.59
N LEU A 16 7.88 -1.33 5.98
CA LEU A 16 8.57 -2.61 5.88
C LEU A 16 8.43 -3.12 4.46
N THR A 17 9.52 -3.20 3.73
CA THR A 17 9.57 -3.67 2.34
C THR A 17 10.80 -4.55 2.10
N GLY A 18 10.95 -5.11 0.92
CA GLY A 18 12.17 -5.82 0.53
C GLY A 18 13.45 -4.95 0.51
N LEU A 19 13.30 -3.62 0.63
CA LEU A 19 14.44 -2.69 0.71
C LEU A 19 14.97 -2.50 2.14
N GLY A 20 14.14 -2.72 3.16
CA GLY A 20 14.52 -2.54 4.56
C GLY A 20 13.35 -2.29 5.50
N GLU A 21 13.69 -1.93 6.74
CA GLU A 21 12.78 -1.68 7.84
C GLU A 21 12.87 -0.22 8.30
N GLY A 22 11.71 0.40 8.49
CA GLY A 22 11.60 1.82 8.88
C GLY A 22 11.74 2.78 7.71
N PRO A 23 11.39 4.08 7.94
CA PRO A 23 11.43 5.09 6.90
C PRO A 23 12.86 5.42 6.41
N GLY A 24 13.86 5.38 7.29
CA GLY A 24 15.26 5.73 6.96
C GLY A 24 15.87 4.75 5.97
N ASP A 25 15.92 3.45 6.31
CA ASP A 25 16.53 2.41 5.46
C ASP A 25 15.88 2.34 4.08
N ASN A 26 14.53 2.45 4.04
CA ASN A 26 13.79 2.46 2.78
C ASN A 26 14.10 3.71 1.96
N TRP A 27 14.14 4.90 2.59
CA TRP A 27 14.43 6.15 1.90
C TRP A 27 15.83 6.16 1.31
N ASP A 28 16.83 5.76 2.08
CA ASP A 28 18.22 5.65 1.62
C ASP A 28 18.36 4.65 0.47
N ALA A 29 17.64 3.53 0.55
CA ALA A 29 17.59 2.54 -0.53
C ALA A 29 16.94 3.10 -1.80
N LEU A 30 15.85 3.85 -1.67
CA LEU A 30 15.18 4.50 -2.80
C LEU A 30 16.09 5.52 -3.47
N LEU A 31 16.77 6.36 -2.70
CA LEU A 31 17.70 7.36 -3.26
C LEU A 31 18.96 6.74 -3.86
N ALA A 32 19.43 5.62 -3.31
CA ALA A 32 20.56 4.87 -3.85
C ALA A 32 20.22 4.04 -5.10
N GLY A 33 18.95 4.04 -5.56
CA GLY A 33 18.53 3.23 -6.70
C GLY A 33 18.56 1.73 -6.45
N ARG A 34 18.50 1.28 -5.19
CA ARG A 34 18.43 -0.15 -4.86
C ARG A 34 17.06 -0.71 -5.23
N THR A 35 17.03 -2.01 -5.60
CA THR A 35 15.78 -2.74 -5.88
C THR A 35 15.74 -4.05 -5.09
N ALA A 36 14.55 -4.43 -4.64
CA ALA A 36 14.27 -5.71 -4.01
C ALA A 36 13.78 -6.77 -5.00
N ILE A 37 13.58 -6.40 -6.27
CA ILE A 37 13.06 -7.31 -7.31
C ILE A 37 14.14 -8.32 -7.67
N LYS A 38 13.80 -9.60 -7.51
CA LYS A 38 14.63 -10.75 -7.85
C LYS A 38 13.73 -11.95 -8.21
N ARG A 39 14.35 -13.06 -8.65
CA ARG A 39 13.61 -14.32 -8.77
C ARG A 39 13.07 -14.73 -7.40
N ILE A 40 11.80 -15.14 -7.34
CA ILE A 40 11.14 -15.60 -6.12
C ILE A 40 11.90 -16.81 -5.57
N ALA A 41 12.15 -16.79 -4.25
CA ALA A 41 12.90 -17.81 -3.53
C ALA A 41 12.05 -18.59 -2.49
N ALA A 42 10.89 -18.07 -2.09
CA ALA A 42 10.04 -18.71 -1.08
C ALA A 42 9.39 -20.02 -1.56
N TYR A 43 9.26 -20.21 -2.87
CA TYR A 43 8.75 -21.42 -3.52
C TYR A 43 9.34 -21.54 -4.93
N ASP A 44 9.11 -22.69 -5.62
CA ASP A 44 9.50 -22.83 -7.02
C ASP A 44 8.54 -22.07 -7.95
N PRO A 45 8.96 -20.95 -8.56
CA PRO A 45 8.10 -20.16 -9.45
C PRO A 45 8.05 -20.71 -10.90
N ALA A 46 8.74 -21.80 -11.21
CA ALA A 46 8.82 -22.33 -12.59
C ALA A 46 7.46 -22.58 -13.27
N PRO A 47 6.38 -23.00 -12.55
CA PRO A 47 5.07 -23.16 -13.15
C PRO A 47 4.38 -21.83 -13.55
N LEU A 48 4.84 -20.69 -13.04
CA LEU A 48 4.28 -19.37 -13.35
C LEU A 48 4.98 -18.73 -14.54
N ARG A 49 4.24 -17.95 -15.33
CA ARG A 49 4.80 -17.12 -16.40
C ARG A 49 5.68 -16.01 -15.83
N THR A 50 5.27 -15.44 -14.68
CA THR A 50 6.00 -14.42 -13.93
C THR A 50 6.74 -15.07 -12.77
N GLN A 51 8.06 -14.94 -12.73
CA GLN A 51 8.93 -15.59 -11.75
C GLN A 51 9.67 -14.58 -10.84
N LEU A 52 9.37 -13.30 -11.01
CA LEU A 52 9.98 -12.20 -10.26
C LEU A 52 9.06 -11.71 -9.13
N GLY A 53 9.67 -11.31 -8.03
CA GLY A 53 8.98 -10.72 -6.89
C GLY A 53 9.93 -9.90 -6.03
N ALA A 54 9.37 -9.03 -5.18
CA ALA A 54 10.12 -8.27 -4.17
C ALA A 54 9.77 -8.82 -2.78
N GLU A 55 10.50 -9.83 -2.34
CA GLU A 55 10.32 -10.52 -1.06
C GLU A 55 11.09 -9.82 0.06
N ILE A 56 10.55 -9.86 1.28
CA ILE A 56 11.23 -9.41 2.49
C ILE A 56 12.06 -10.56 3.05
N GLY A 57 13.38 -10.44 2.95
CA GLY A 57 14.30 -11.39 3.56
C GLY A 57 14.56 -11.10 5.03
N GLY A 58 14.75 -12.16 5.83
CA GLY A 58 15.18 -12.02 7.24
C GLY A 58 14.15 -11.44 8.20
N PHE A 59 12.87 -11.36 7.82
CA PHE A 59 11.81 -10.89 8.70
C PHE A 59 11.57 -11.83 9.88
N ASP A 60 11.79 -11.34 11.11
CA ASP A 60 11.51 -12.06 12.35
C ASP A 60 10.23 -11.50 13.02
N PRO A 61 9.08 -12.18 12.90
CA PRO A 61 7.84 -11.74 13.51
C PRO A 61 7.83 -11.83 15.04
N LEU A 62 8.75 -12.60 15.65
CA LEU A 62 8.87 -12.71 17.11
C LEU A 62 9.29 -11.40 17.78
N ARG A 63 9.87 -10.47 17.05
CA ARG A 63 10.15 -9.11 17.55
C ARG A 63 8.87 -8.33 17.84
N PHE A 64 7.78 -8.66 17.17
CA PHE A 64 6.53 -7.88 17.20
C PHE A 64 5.39 -8.58 17.94
N ALA A 65 5.41 -9.92 18.00
CA ALA A 65 4.34 -10.71 18.61
C ALA A 65 4.87 -11.96 19.32
N SER A 66 4.11 -12.44 20.30
CA SER A 66 4.40 -13.71 20.96
C SER A 66 4.15 -14.90 20.00
N ARG A 67 4.82 -16.03 20.23
CA ARG A 67 4.58 -17.28 19.50
C ARG A 67 3.10 -17.70 19.49
N ARG A 68 2.36 -17.40 20.56
CA ARG A 68 0.92 -17.71 20.67
C ARG A 68 0.11 -16.85 19.71
N ALA A 69 0.37 -15.55 19.63
CA ALA A 69 -0.29 -14.64 18.70
C ALA A 69 0.01 -14.99 17.24
N LEU A 70 1.26 -15.32 16.93
CA LEU A 70 1.69 -15.68 15.58
C LEU A 70 0.98 -16.91 14.99
N ARG A 71 0.46 -17.81 15.83
CA ARG A 71 -0.35 -18.95 15.35
C ARG A 71 -1.68 -18.54 14.75
N MET A 72 -2.15 -17.33 15.02
CA MET A 72 -3.43 -16.79 14.54
C MET A 72 -3.27 -15.73 13.45
N LEU A 73 -2.04 -15.48 13.00
CA LEU A 73 -1.71 -14.46 12.02
C LEU A 73 -1.06 -15.11 10.79
N ASN A 74 -1.61 -14.85 9.62
CA ASN A 74 -0.91 -15.14 8.38
C ASN A 74 0.26 -14.14 8.18
N ARG A 75 1.09 -14.35 7.14
CA ARG A 75 2.24 -13.48 6.88
C ARG A 75 1.84 -12.03 6.69
N GLY A 76 0.78 -11.74 5.92
CA GLY A 76 0.29 -10.37 5.74
C GLY A 76 -0.09 -9.70 7.06
N ASP A 77 -0.84 -10.41 7.93
CA ASP A 77 -1.19 -9.89 9.27
C ASP A 77 0.06 -9.63 10.13
N GLN A 78 1.09 -10.48 10.03
CA GLN A 78 2.37 -10.28 10.74
C GLN A 78 3.09 -9.03 10.24
N LEU A 79 3.09 -8.77 8.92
CA LEU A 79 3.62 -7.54 8.33
C LEU A 79 2.83 -6.31 8.80
N GLY A 80 1.49 -6.41 8.83
CA GLY A 80 0.62 -5.34 9.33
C GLY A 80 0.89 -4.98 10.80
N LEU A 81 1.06 -6.00 11.66
CA LEU A 81 1.40 -5.80 13.08
C LEU A 81 2.80 -5.20 13.24
N ALA A 82 3.77 -5.65 12.45
CA ALA A 82 5.12 -5.08 12.44
C ALA A 82 5.10 -3.63 11.99
N GLY A 83 4.43 -3.32 10.88
CA GLY A 83 4.28 -1.96 10.39
C GLY A 83 3.63 -1.02 11.41
N ALA A 84 2.58 -1.47 12.12
CA ALA A 84 1.94 -0.67 13.17
C ALA A 84 2.89 -0.41 14.35
N SER A 85 3.67 -1.41 14.75
CA SER A 85 4.67 -1.28 15.82
C SER A 85 5.76 -0.28 15.43
N LEU A 86 6.29 -0.38 14.22
CA LEU A 86 7.30 0.54 13.67
C LEU A 86 6.77 1.97 13.53
N ALA A 87 5.49 2.13 13.14
CA ALA A 87 4.88 3.45 13.02
C ALA A 87 4.79 4.17 14.39
N LEU A 88 4.39 3.44 15.43
CA LEU A 88 4.35 3.97 16.79
C LEU A 88 5.75 4.26 17.34
N GLU A 89 6.72 3.38 17.07
CA GLU A 89 8.12 3.59 17.46
C GLU A 89 8.69 4.86 16.81
N ASP A 90 8.50 5.03 15.51
CA ASP A 90 8.94 6.21 14.76
C ASP A 90 8.23 7.49 15.23
N ALA A 91 6.96 7.39 15.67
CA ALA A 91 6.22 8.49 16.30
C ALA A 91 6.72 8.84 17.71
N GLY A 92 7.63 8.06 18.29
CA GLY A 92 8.06 8.21 19.69
C GLY A 92 6.96 7.85 20.70
N ILE A 93 6.00 7.01 20.30
CA ILE A 93 4.92 6.54 21.18
C ILE A 93 5.32 5.16 21.70
N GLY A 94 5.69 5.11 22.98
CA GLY A 94 6.16 3.87 23.62
C GLY A 94 5.09 2.77 23.69
N ALA A 95 5.55 1.52 23.65
CA ALA A 95 4.67 0.34 23.76
C ALA A 95 4.03 0.14 25.16
N SER A 96 4.38 0.97 26.13
CA SER A 96 4.03 0.75 27.55
C SER A 96 2.74 1.45 28.00
N GLY A 97 2.00 2.12 27.11
CA GLY A 97 0.77 2.82 27.44
C GLY A 97 -0.44 2.31 26.63
N GLU A 98 -1.60 2.20 27.29
CA GLU A 98 -2.86 2.02 26.58
C GLU A 98 -3.23 3.31 25.83
N LEU A 99 -3.36 3.24 24.50
CA LEU A 99 -3.74 4.40 23.68
C LEU A 99 -5.22 4.79 23.85
N GLY A 100 -6.04 3.87 24.39
CA GLY A 100 -7.40 4.13 24.83
C GLY A 100 -8.43 4.34 23.71
N HIS A 101 -9.57 4.93 24.09
CA HIS A 101 -10.73 5.09 23.19
C HIS A 101 -10.62 6.26 22.20
N ARG A 102 -9.61 7.11 22.35
CA ARG A 102 -9.32 8.22 21.43
C ARG A 102 -8.30 7.87 20.36
N ALA A 103 -7.81 6.61 20.33
CA ALA A 103 -6.95 6.07 19.29
C ALA A 103 -7.70 5.13 18.37
N GLY A 104 -7.58 5.30 17.05
CA GLY A 104 -8.27 4.51 16.02
C GLY A 104 -7.32 3.63 15.20
N LEU A 105 -7.88 2.61 14.53
CA LEU A 105 -7.20 1.71 13.60
C LEU A 105 -7.92 1.64 12.27
N PHE A 106 -7.22 1.95 11.18
CA PHE A 106 -7.78 1.93 9.82
C PHE A 106 -6.80 1.22 8.90
N PHE A 107 -7.03 -0.04 8.63
CA PHE A 107 -6.14 -0.85 7.81
C PHE A 107 -6.77 -1.26 6.50
N GLY A 108 -5.94 -1.32 5.45
CA GLY A 108 -6.33 -1.80 4.14
C GLY A 108 -5.44 -2.96 3.69
N GLY A 109 -6.02 -3.87 2.93
CA GLY A 109 -5.27 -4.99 2.40
C GLY A 109 -6.13 -5.96 1.60
N ASN A 110 -5.46 -6.92 0.98
CA ASN A 110 -6.08 -8.03 0.30
C ASN A 110 -5.74 -9.31 1.06
N LYS A 111 -6.62 -9.72 1.97
CA LYS A 111 -6.36 -10.91 2.78
C LYS A 111 -6.72 -12.18 2.01
N GLU A 112 -5.74 -13.05 1.88
CA GLU A 112 -5.84 -14.35 1.24
C GLU A 112 -6.30 -15.45 2.19
N VAL A 113 -6.73 -16.58 1.62
CA VAL A 113 -7.10 -17.78 2.38
C VAL A 113 -5.89 -18.26 3.18
N PRO A 114 -6.01 -18.42 4.50
CA PRO A 114 -4.90 -18.89 5.33
C PRO A 114 -4.62 -20.37 5.06
N ARG A 115 -3.34 -20.75 5.15
CA ARG A 115 -2.90 -22.17 5.06
C ARG A 115 -3.51 -22.91 3.86
N LEU A 116 -3.49 -22.30 2.69
CA LEU A 116 -4.13 -22.86 1.50
C LEU A 116 -3.55 -24.24 1.13
N ASP A 117 -2.26 -24.47 1.32
CA ASP A 117 -1.61 -25.76 1.09
C ASP A 117 -2.23 -26.85 1.98
N GLU A 118 -2.32 -26.60 3.29
CA GLU A 118 -2.97 -27.54 4.22
C GLU A 118 -4.45 -27.75 3.87
N LEU A 119 -5.16 -26.71 3.44
CA LEU A 119 -6.55 -26.81 3.02
C LEU A 119 -6.71 -27.69 1.79
N ILE A 120 -5.86 -27.53 0.78
CA ILE A 120 -5.85 -28.34 -0.45
C ILE A 120 -5.64 -29.81 -0.11
N ASP A 121 -4.60 -30.13 0.70
CA ASP A 121 -4.30 -31.51 1.09
C ASP A 121 -5.48 -32.16 1.85
N ARG A 122 -6.09 -31.42 2.77
CA ARG A 122 -7.22 -31.88 3.55
C ARG A 122 -8.48 -32.07 2.71
N ILE A 123 -8.75 -31.16 1.77
CA ILE A 123 -9.85 -31.30 0.81
C ILE A 123 -9.58 -32.48 -0.14
N ALA A 124 -8.34 -32.70 -0.56
CA ALA A 124 -7.98 -33.86 -1.36
C ALA A 124 -8.32 -35.19 -0.65
N SER A 125 -8.25 -35.24 0.69
CA SER A 125 -8.58 -36.44 1.49
C SER A 125 -10.04 -36.86 1.42
N ILE A 126 -10.97 -35.98 1.00
CA ILE A 126 -12.40 -36.28 0.83
C ILE A 126 -12.77 -36.56 -0.61
N ARG A 127 -11.80 -36.61 -1.53
CA ARG A 127 -12.04 -36.90 -2.94
C ARG A 127 -12.46 -38.37 -3.13
N ARG A 128 -13.48 -38.59 -3.93
CA ARG A 128 -13.92 -39.94 -4.35
C ARG A 128 -13.05 -40.45 -5.49
N GLU A 129 -13.16 -41.72 -5.81
CA GLU A 129 -12.43 -42.36 -6.94
C GLU A 129 -12.76 -41.71 -8.29
N ASP A 130 -13.99 -41.24 -8.48
CA ASP A 130 -14.45 -40.52 -9.67
C ASP A 130 -13.95 -39.05 -9.72
N GLY A 131 -13.17 -38.64 -8.74
CA GLY A 131 -12.61 -37.29 -8.67
C GLY A 131 -13.54 -36.21 -8.07
N THR A 132 -14.80 -36.55 -7.75
CA THR A 132 -15.77 -35.62 -7.13
C THR A 132 -15.54 -35.49 -5.62
N PRO A 133 -15.89 -34.34 -4.97
CA PRO A 133 -15.77 -34.21 -3.53
C PRO A 133 -16.90 -34.96 -2.80
N ASP A 134 -16.56 -35.65 -1.72
CA ASP A 134 -17.52 -36.22 -0.79
C ASP A 134 -17.93 -35.22 0.29
N LEU A 135 -18.94 -34.41 0.01
CA LEU A 135 -19.41 -33.37 0.94
C LEU A 135 -20.02 -33.96 2.22
N ARG A 136 -20.52 -35.21 2.18
CA ARG A 136 -21.04 -35.91 3.38
C ARG A 136 -19.89 -36.24 4.32
N ARG A 137 -18.77 -36.77 3.78
CA ARG A 137 -17.56 -37.04 4.52
C ARG A 137 -16.96 -35.77 5.10
N LEU A 138 -16.98 -34.66 4.33
CA LEU A 138 -16.58 -33.36 4.84
C LEU A 138 -17.42 -32.94 6.05
N GLY A 139 -18.74 -33.00 5.96
CA GLY A 139 -19.63 -32.59 7.05
C GLY A 139 -19.47 -33.44 8.32
N GLN A 140 -19.25 -34.77 8.17
CA GLN A 140 -19.05 -35.69 9.30
C GLN A 140 -17.69 -35.50 10.00
N ASN A 141 -16.65 -35.10 9.25
CA ASN A 141 -15.26 -35.01 9.71
C ASN A 141 -14.71 -33.58 9.68
N ALA A 142 -15.57 -32.57 9.61
CA ALA A 142 -15.11 -31.17 9.43
C ALA A 142 -14.07 -30.73 10.49
N SER A 143 -14.28 -31.14 11.76
CA SER A 143 -13.37 -30.80 12.87
C SER A 143 -11.96 -31.42 12.75
N SER A 144 -11.83 -32.54 12.01
CA SER A 144 -10.53 -33.18 11.74
C SER A 144 -9.93 -32.76 10.42
N ILE A 145 -10.75 -32.29 9.46
CA ILE A 145 -10.33 -31.83 8.14
C ILE A 145 -9.91 -30.36 8.18
N MET A 146 -10.67 -29.52 8.88
CA MET A 146 -10.34 -28.08 9.01
C MET A 146 -9.41 -27.83 10.20
N ALA A 147 -8.43 -26.98 10.03
CA ALA A 147 -7.58 -26.55 11.15
C ALA A 147 -8.44 -25.81 12.20
N PRO A 148 -8.24 -26.04 13.51
CA PRO A 148 -9.07 -25.44 14.57
C PRO A 148 -9.13 -23.91 14.53
N LEU A 149 -8.04 -23.26 14.10
CA LEU A 149 -7.94 -21.81 14.01
C LEU A 149 -8.24 -21.25 12.61
N PHE A 150 -8.58 -22.10 11.64
CA PHE A 150 -8.79 -21.71 10.24
C PHE A 150 -9.75 -20.52 10.09
N PHE A 151 -10.87 -20.56 10.82
CA PHE A 151 -11.84 -19.46 10.80
C PHE A 151 -11.24 -18.17 11.34
N VAL A 152 -10.53 -18.22 12.47
CA VAL A 152 -9.94 -17.04 13.12
C VAL A 152 -8.83 -16.44 12.25
N GLU A 153 -7.96 -17.29 11.70
CA GLU A 153 -6.91 -16.87 10.79
C GLU A 153 -7.46 -16.26 9.48
N GLY A 154 -8.64 -16.71 9.05
CA GLY A 154 -9.35 -16.20 7.87
C GLY A 154 -10.05 -14.85 8.05
N LEU A 155 -10.19 -14.36 9.30
CA LEU A 155 -10.86 -13.07 9.54
C LEU A 155 -10.05 -11.92 8.93
N GLN A 156 -10.71 -11.09 8.13
CA GLN A 156 -10.10 -9.92 7.50
C GLN A 156 -9.48 -8.97 8.52
N SER A 157 -10.09 -8.85 9.70
CA SER A 157 -9.70 -7.94 10.77
C SER A 157 -8.70 -8.53 11.77
N ALA A 158 -8.06 -9.67 11.50
CA ALA A 158 -7.15 -10.31 12.48
C ALA A 158 -6.00 -9.38 12.92
N ALA A 159 -5.37 -8.68 11.99
CA ALA A 159 -4.31 -7.72 12.33
C ALA A 159 -4.83 -6.58 13.22
N LEU A 160 -6.04 -6.04 12.96
CA LEU A 160 -6.65 -5.00 13.81
C LEU A 160 -6.81 -5.46 15.25
N PHE A 161 -7.31 -6.71 15.44
CA PHE A 161 -7.47 -7.27 16.78
C PHE A 161 -6.12 -7.33 17.53
N HIS A 162 -5.09 -7.87 16.90
CA HIS A 162 -3.78 -8.03 17.55
C HIS A 162 -3.09 -6.70 17.82
N VAL A 163 -3.21 -5.71 16.93
CA VAL A 163 -2.70 -4.36 17.14
C VAL A 163 -3.48 -3.67 18.25
N SER A 164 -4.82 -3.75 18.24
CA SER A 164 -5.68 -3.21 19.29
C SER A 164 -5.32 -3.77 20.67
N GLN A 165 -5.16 -5.11 20.76
CA GLN A 165 -4.79 -5.77 22.01
C GLN A 165 -3.39 -5.37 22.49
N LYS A 166 -2.41 -5.27 21.58
CA LYS A 166 -1.02 -4.95 21.93
C LYS A 166 -0.86 -3.55 22.48
N PHE A 167 -1.59 -2.57 21.92
CA PHE A 167 -1.43 -1.15 22.24
C PHE A 167 -2.63 -0.55 22.97
N GLY A 168 -3.58 -1.37 23.43
CA GLY A 168 -4.76 -0.92 24.18
C GLY A 168 -5.64 0.06 23.40
N ILE A 169 -5.75 -0.09 22.08
CA ILE A 169 -6.53 0.81 21.22
C ILE A 169 -8.01 0.37 21.26
N ARG A 170 -8.90 1.32 21.61
CA ARG A 170 -10.33 1.06 21.83
C ARG A 170 -11.25 2.01 21.05
N GLY A 171 -10.66 2.87 20.19
CA GLY A 171 -11.40 3.83 19.38
C GLY A 171 -11.94 3.24 18.08
N PRO A 172 -12.35 4.10 17.14
CA PRO A 172 -12.92 3.66 15.87
C PRO A 172 -11.93 2.79 15.10
N ASN A 173 -12.43 1.71 14.50
CA ASN A 173 -11.60 0.83 13.70
C ASN A 173 -12.35 0.33 12.46
N CYS A 174 -11.60 0.11 11.37
CA CYS A 174 -12.15 -0.42 10.14
C CYS A 174 -11.07 -1.13 9.32
N PHE A 175 -11.46 -2.23 8.67
CA PHE A 175 -10.64 -2.88 7.65
C PHE A 175 -11.25 -2.63 6.26
N PHE A 176 -10.42 -2.17 5.33
CA PHE A 176 -10.78 -1.90 3.94
C PHE A 176 -10.23 -3.03 3.06
N ALA A 177 -11.12 -3.93 2.64
CA ALA A 177 -10.75 -4.96 1.67
C ALA A 177 -10.63 -4.32 0.28
N GLY A 178 -9.53 -4.59 -0.41
CA GLY A 178 -9.26 -4.05 -1.75
C GLY A 178 -7.83 -4.34 -2.18
N THR A 179 -7.44 -3.75 -3.29
CA THR A 179 -6.09 -3.91 -3.82
C THR A 179 -5.25 -2.64 -3.58
N ALA A 180 -4.68 -2.01 -4.58
CA ALA A 180 -3.73 -0.91 -4.38
C ALA A 180 -4.33 0.37 -3.75
N ASP A 181 -5.62 0.55 -3.79
CA ASP A 181 -6.36 1.66 -3.20
C ASP A 181 -6.61 1.48 -1.70
N ALA A 182 -6.66 0.24 -1.20
CA ALA A 182 -7.13 -0.10 0.15
C ALA A 182 -6.40 0.68 1.26
N GLY A 183 -5.06 0.70 1.26
CA GLY A 183 -4.26 1.44 2.24
C GLY A 183 -4.45 2.96 2.15
N ALA A 184 -4.60 3.52 0.94
CA ALA A 184 -4.85 4.94 0.76
C ALA A 184 -6.26 5.34 1.24
N VAL A 185 -7.28 4.50 0.98
CA VAL A 185 -8.65 4.69 1.48
C VAL A 185 -8.66 4.62 3.01
N ALA A 186 -7.94 3.67 3.60
CA ALA A 186 -7.80 3.54 5.05
C ALA A 186 -7.24 4.83 5.68
N ILE A 187 -6.17 5.40 5.10
CA ILE A 187 -5.59 6.67 5.54
C ILE A 187 -6.58 7.83 5.36
N GLY A 188 -7.27 7.91 4.23
CA GLY A 188 -8.28 8.94 3.98
C GLY A 188 -9.45 8.91 4.98
N CYS A 189 -9.91 7.72 5.35
CA CYS A 189 -10.95 7.54 6.36
C CYS A 189 -10.45 7.88 7.77
N ALA A 190 -9.22 7.48 8.11
CA ALA A 190 -8.58 7.82 9.38
C ALA A 190 -8.41 9.35 9.52
N MET A 191 -7.93 10.02 8.46
CA MET A 191 -7.83 11.49 8.40
C MET A 191 -9.19 12.14 8.69
N ARG A 192 -10.28 11.64 8.08
CA ARG A 192 -11.63 12.16 8.35
C ARG A 192 -12.07 11.92 9.79
N ALA A 193 -11.77 10.77 10.38
CA ALA A 193 -12.11 10.46 11.78
C ALA A 193 -11.38 11.42 12.74
N VAL A 194 -10.08 11.67 12.53
CA VAL A 194 -9.33 12.65 13.33
C VAL A 194 -9.87 14.07 13.11
N ARG A 195 -10.13 14.47 11.85
CA ARG A 195 -10.68 15.79 11.50
C ARG A 195 -12.05 16.06 12.14
N ARG A 196 -12.91 15.03 12.28
CA ARG A 196 -14.21 15.11 12.94
C ARG A 196 -14.14 14.99 14.46
N GLY A 197 -12.97 14.73 15.02
CA GLY A 197 -12.79 14.55 16.46
C GLY A 197 -13.29 13.22 17.00
N GLU A 198 -13.48 12.21 16.16
CA GLU A 198 -13.81 10.83 16.56
C GLU A 198 -12.60 10.13 17.19
N ALA A 199 -11.39 10.53 16.77
CA ALA A 199 -10.11 10.11 17.33
C ALA A 199 -9.17 11.32 17.43
N ASP A 200 -8.18 11.24 18.32
CA ASP A 200 -7.08 12.23 18.40
C ASP A 200 -5.81 11.67 17.75
N LEU A 201 -5.71 10.33 17.69
CA LEU A 201 -4.67 9.57 17.06
C LEU A 201 -5.28 8.44 16.24
N ALA A 202 -4.70 8.11 15.10
CA ALA A 202 -5.06 6.91 14.33
C ALA A 202 -3.81 6.26 13.72
N ILE A 203 -3.75 4.92 13.74
CA ILE A 203 -2.80 4.16 12.94
C ILE A 203 -3.54 3.75 11.68
N ALA A 204 -3.01 4.13 10.52
CA ALA A 204 -3.68 3.91 9.24
C ALA A 204 -2.69 3.52 8.14
N GLY A 205 -3.17 2.75 7.18
CA GLY A 205 -2.36 2.35 6.01
C GLY A 205 -2.73 0.97 5.50
N GLY A 206 -1.75 0.28 4.89
CA GLY A 206 -2.01 -1.03 4.31
C GLY A 206 -0.84 -1.99 4.44
N TYR A 207 -1.14 -3.27 4.22
CA TYR A 207 -0.16 -4.35 4.19
C TYR A 207 -0.62 -5.45 3.22
N ASP A 208 0.34 -6.25 2.73
CA ASP A 208 0.06 -7.39 1.88
C ASP A 208 1.23 -8.38 1.84
N ASP A 209 0.96 -9.66 1.60
CA ASP A 209 1.94 -10.71 1.32
C ASP A 209 1.83 -11.21 -0.15
N ALA A 210 1.75 -10.27 -1.08
CA ALA A 210 1.42 -10.53 -2.48
C ALA A 210 2.45 -11.39 -3.25
N THR A 211 3.62 -11.67 -2.68
CA THR A 211 4.62 -12.58 -3.25
C THR A 211 4.36 -14.06 -2.96
N ASN A 212 3.37 -14.39 -2.13
CA ASN A 212 2.93 -15.76 -1.91
C ASN A 212 2.44 -16.39 -3.22
N TRP A 213 2.63 -17.71 -3.40
CA TRP A 213 2.30 -18.42 -4.63
C TRP A 213 0.82 -18.26 -5.06
N TRP A 214 -0.12 -18.14 -4.12
CA TRP A 214 -1.54 -18.03 -4.42
C TRP A 214 -1.93 -16.66 -5.03
N PRO A 215 -1.65 -15.49 -4.40
CA PRO A 215 -1.88 -14.21 -5.06
C PRO A 215 -1.07 -14.06 -6.35
N MET A 216 0.16 -14.58 -6.41
CA MET A 216 0.97 -14.58 -7.63
C MET A 216 0.27 -15.33 -8.77
N SER A 217 -0.25 -16.55 -8.53
CA SER A 217 -0.92 -17.34 -9.56
C SER A 217 -2.18 -16.65 -10.09
N LYS A 218 -2.94 -15.99 -9.22
CA LYS A 218 -4.13 -15.20 -9.63
C LYS A 218 -3.73 -14.02 -10.51
N ALA A 219 -2.75 -13.23 -10.09
CA ALA A 219 -2.29 -12.07 -10.83
C ALA A 219 -1.62 -12.47 -12.17
N ASP A 220 -0.87 -13.58 -12.19
CA ASP A 220 -0.31 -14.16 -13.42
C ASP A 220 -1.41 -14.56 -14.41
N SER A 221 -2.49 -15.17 -13.92
CA SER A 221 -3.66 -15.54 -14.74
C SER A 221 -4.37 -14.34 -15.35
N LEU A 222 -4.39 -13.19 -14.66
CA LEU A 222 -4.98 -11.96 -15.17
C LEU A 222 -4.13 -11.28 -16.28
N GLY A 223 -2.86 -11.68 -16.45
CA GLY A 223 -1.97 -11.11 -17.46
C GLY A 223 -1.54 -9.67 -17.18
N THR A 224 -1.52 -9.25 -15.91
CA THR A 224 -1.10 -7.91 -15.49
C THR A 224 0.37 -7.84 -15.07
N LEU A 225 1.00 -9.00 -14.87
CA LEU A 225 2.39 -9.13 -14.49
C LEU A 225 3.30 -9.24 -15.72
N THR A 226 4.55 -8.80 -15.54
CA THR A 226 5.58 -9.00 -16.58
C THR A 226 5.97 -10.46 -16.68
N THR A 227 6.20 -10.92 -17.91
CA THR A 227 6.77 -12.24 -18.20
C THR A 227 8.23 -12.15 -18.67
N ASP A 228 8.81 -10.95 -18.62
CA ASP A 228 10.21 -10.67 -18.99
C ASP A 228 11.14 -11.02 -17.81
N ASN A 229 11.20 -12.32 -17.47
CA ASN A 229 11.95 -12.81 -16.32
C ASN A 229 13.45 -12.60 -16.45
N ASP A 230 13.98 -12.65 -17.69
CA ASP A 230 15.40 -12.49 -17.99
C ASP A 230 15.89 -11.05 -17.74
N ALA A 231 14.99 -10.07 -17.80
CA ALA A 231 15.31 -8.70 -17.46
C ALA A 231 15.56 -8.49 -15.95
N GLY A 232 15.19 -9.44 -15.11
CA GLY A 232 15.42 -9.38 -13.66
C GLY A 232 14.88 -8.08 -13.05
N ALA A 233 15.75 -7.36 -12.33
CA ALA A 233 15.40 -6.08 -11.70
C ALA A 233 14.92 -5.00 -12.68
N SER A 234 15.26 -5.10 -13.97
CA SER A 234 14.87 -4.15 -15.01
C SER A 234 13.50 -4.48 -15.63
N ALA A 235 12.84 -5.56 -15.23
CA ALA A 235 11.55 -5.95 -15.79
C ALA A 235 10.41 -4.98 -15.42
N PHE A 236 10.45 -4.37 -14.24
CA PHE A 236 9.46 -3.40 -13.80
C PHE A 236 9.86 -1.98 -14.23
N ARG A 237 9.25 -1.46 -15.29
CA ARG A 237 9.63 -0.19 -15.92
C ARG A 237 8.41 0.70 -16.24
N PRO A 238 7.85 1.40 -15.25
CA PRO A 238 6.70 2.28 -15.48
C PRO A 238 7.00 3.37 -16.51
N TYR A 239 6.01 3.67 -17.36
CA TYR A 239 6.04 4.70 -18.41
C TYR A 239 7.06 4.48 -19.53
N ASP A 240 7.91 3.45 -19.43
CA ASP A 240 8.85 3.05 -20.49
C ASP A 240 8.11 2.39 -21.67
N ARG A 241 8.59 2.60 -22.89
CA ARG A 241 8.02 2.01 -24.11
C ARG A 241 8.03 0.49 -24.10
N ARG A 242 9.03 -0.11 -23.44
CA ARG A 242 9.22 -1.56 -23.33
C ARG A 242 8.48 -2.19 -22.15
N ARG A 243 7.68 -1.40 -21.39
CA ARG A 243 6.93 -1.94 -20.23
C ARG A 243 6.03 -3.09 -20.63
N SER A 244 6.00 -4.12 -19.81
CA SER A 244 5.31 -5.39 -20.09
C SER A 244 4.40 -5.86 -18.96
N GLY A 245 4.32 -5.14 -17.85
CA GLY A 245 3.51 -5.48 -16.69
C GLY A 245 4.21 -5.22 -15.36
N SER A 246 3.50 -5.47 -14.28
CA SER A 246 3.96 -5.29 -12.90
C SER A 246 4.84 -6.46 -12.41
N VAL A 247 5.58 -6.22 -11.34
CA VAL A 247 6.16 -7.25 -10.46
C VAL A 247 5.58 -7.05 -9.07
N LEU A 248 5.05 -8.10 -8.44
CA LEU A 248 4.50 -7.99 -7.09
C LEU A 248 5.61 -7.92 -6.03
N GLY A 249 5.26 -7.29 -4.91
CA GLY A 249 6.08 -7.23 -3.71
C GLY A 249 5.23 -7.43 -2.46
N GLU A 250 5.84 -7.80 -1.35
CA GLU A 250 5.19 -7.86 -0.05
C GLU A 250 5.67 -6.72 0.85
N GLY A 251 4.83 -6.33 1.80
CA GLY A 251 5.21 -5.28 2.75
C GLY A 251 4.08 -4.67 3.53
N ALA A 252 4.44 -3.71 4.37
CA ALA A 252 3.54 -2.86 5.12
C ALA A 252 3.97 -1.40 5.01
N ALA A 253 2.99 -0.51 4.83
CA ALA A 253 3.15 0.93 4.90
C ALA A 253 2.02 1.48 5.78
N LEU A 254 2.34 1.84 7.01
CA LEU A 254 1.42 2.36 8.00
C LEU A 254 1.93 3.71 8.50
N VAL A 255 1.02 4.58 8.87
CA VAL A 255 1.33 5.90 9.42
C VAL A 255 0.57 6.13 10.72
N VAL A 256 1.18 6.90 11.61
CA VAL A 256 0.48 7.50 12.74
C VAL A 256 -0.01 8.87 12.30
N LEU A 257 -1.30 9.07 12.43
CA LEU A 257 -1.99 10.34 12.20
C LEU A 257 -2.39 10.92 13.54
N GLU A 258 -2.06 12.19 13.77
CA GLU A 258 -2.45 12.87 14.99
C GLU A 258 -3.09 14.23 14.67
N GLU A 259 -3.99 14.64 15.55
CA GLU A 259 -4.47 16.01 15.56
C GLU A 259 -3.29 16.95 15.86
N ARG A 260 -3.19 18.06 15.11
CA ARG A 260 -2.02 18.95 15.14
C ARG A 260 -1.66 19.46 16.53
N ASP A 261 -2.66 19.96 17.28
CA ASP A 261 -2.38 20.59 18.58
C ASP A 261 -1.95 19.53 19.62
N ALA A 262 -2.48 18.30 19.52
CA ALA A 262 -2.05 17.16 20.32
C ALA A 262 -0.61 16.73 19.94
N ALA A 263 -0.30 16.66 18.65
CA ALA A 263 1.05 16.36 18.17
C ALA A 263 2.08 17.40 18.65
N GLN A 264 1.75 18.69 18.55
CA GLN A 264 2.60 19.79 19.00
C GLN A 264 2.80 19.77 20.52
N ALA A 265 1.73 19.51 21.29
CA ALA A 265 1.80 19.47 22.75
C ALA A 265 2.78 18.41 23.28
N ARG A 266 2.95 17.29 22.58
CA ARG A 266 3.95 16.27 22.94
C ARG A 266 5.30 16.42 22.22
N GLY A 267 5.50 17.46 21.44
CA GLY A 267 6.75 17.69 20.69
C GLY A 267 6.98 16.68 19.55
N ALA A 268 5.92 16.17 18.93
CA ALA A 268 6.02 15.21 17.85
C ALA A 268 6.74 15.77 16.64
N ARG A 269 7.59 14.96 16.00
CA ARG A 269 8.04 15.23 14.65
C ARG A 269 6.86 15.11 13.68
N CYS A 270 6.72 16.05 12.75
CA CYS A 270 5.69 16.01 11.72
C CYS A 270 6.36 15.90 10.34
N TYR A 271 6.07 14.84 9.61
CA TYR A 271 6.55 14.63 8.24
C TYR A 271 5.79 15.49 7.22
N ALA A 272 4.47 15.48 7.35
CA ALA A 272 3.55 16.20 6.47
C ALA A 272 2.19 16.38 7.17
N GLU A 273 1.37 17.30 6.65
CA GLU A 273 -0.05 17.40 6.95
C GLU A 273 -0.84 16.73 5.81
N ILE A 274 -1.87 15.93 6.12
CA ILE A 274 -2.82 15.45 5.13
C ILE A 274 -3.99 16.43 5.05
N THR A 275 -4.10 17.12 3.92
CA THR A 275 -5.08 18.20 3.73
C THR A 275 -6.29 17.78 2.91
N GLY A 276 -6.18 16.74 2.07
CA GLY A 276 -7.29 16.31 1.24
C GLY A 276 -7.30 14.82 0.90
N PHE A 277 -8.50 14.29 0.70
CA PHE A 277 -8.75 12.92 0.26
C PHE A 277 -9.88 12.85 -0.75
N GLY A 278 -9.65 12.15 -1.85
CA GLY A 278 -10.64 11.88 -2.88
C GLY A 278 -10.62 10.43 -3.32
N ALA A 279 -11.79 9.91 -3.66
CA ALA A 279 -11.97 8.58 -4.22
C ALA A 279 -12.81 8.62 -5.49
N GLY A 280 -12.57 7.67 -6.39
CA GLY A 280 -13.29 7.51 -7.66
C GLY A 280 -13.34 6.04 -8.06
N ASN A 281 -14.03 5.76 -9.16
CA ASN A 281 -14.07 4.43 -9.76
C ASN A 281 -14.12 4.55 -11.28
N ASP A 282 -13.42 3.66 -11.97
CA ASP A 282 -13.35 3.61 -13.43
C ASP A 282 -14.63 3.06 -14.06
N CYS A 283 -15.36 2.20 -13.34
CA CYS A 283 -16.54 1.49 -13.85
C CYS A 283 -16.26 0.67 -15.13
N CYS A 284 -15.05 0.16 -15.25
CA CYS A 284 -14.61 -0.69 -16.36
C CYS A 284 -14.50 -2.15 -15.92
N ARG A 285 -14.50 -3.06 -16.91
CA ARG A 285 -14.33 -4.49 -16.62
C ARG A 285 -12.87 -4.78 -16.24
N PRO A 286 -12.59 -5.34 -15.03
CA PRO A 286 -11.24 -5.73 -14.64
C PRO A 286 -10.60 -6.72 -15.63
N PRO A 287 -9.26 -6.67 -15.82
CA PRO A 287 -8.30 -5.78 -15.18
C PRO A 287 -8.05 -4.46 -15.93
N ALA A 288 -8.86 -4.14 -16.95
CA ALA A 288 -8.64 -2.97 -17.78
C ALA A 288 -9.02 -1.67 -17.04
N PRO A 289 -8.15 -0.65 -17.03
CA PRO A 289 -8.50 0.67 -16.53
C PRO A 289 -9.43 1.41 -17.52
N ASP A 290 -10.09 2.47 -17.06
CA ASP A 290 -10.72 3.42 -17.98
C ASP A 290 -9.65 4.02 -18.91
N PRO A 291 -9.76 3.85 -20.25
CA PRO A 291 -8.75 4.31 -21.19
C PRO A 291 -8.45 5.81 -21.11
N LEU A 292 -9.41 6.61 -20.65
CA LEU A 292 -9.26 8.04 -20.46
C LEU A 292 -8.87 8.44 -19.03
N GLY A 293 -8.79 7.51 -18.07
CA GLY A 293 -8.40 7.77 -16.69
C GLY A 293 -9.40 8.59 -15.88
N ARG A 294 -10.69 8.64 -16.28
CA ARG A 294 -11.70 9.51 -15.67
C ARG A 294 -11.95 9.20 -14.18
N GLY A 295 -11.88 7.93 -13.78
CA GLY A 295 -12.03 7.53 -12.38
C GLY A 295 -10.92 8.10 -11.49
N LEU A 296 -9.67 7.93 -11.92
CA LEU A 296 -8.52 8.48 -11.21
C LEU A 296 -8.53 10.03 -11.25
N ALA A 297 -8.83 10.64 -12.40
CA ALA A 297 -8.96 12.11 -12.51
C ALA A 297 -10.02 12.67 -11.55
N ARG A 298 -11.14 11.95 -11.35
CA ARG A 298 -12.16 12.31 -10.37
C ARG A 298 -11.65 12.21 -8.94
N ALA A 299 -10.90 11.16 -8.61
CA ALA A 299 -10.29 11.01 -7.30
C ALA A 299 -9.32 12.17 -7.00
N ILE A 300 -8.46 12.53 -7.97
CA ILE A 300 -7.52 13.65 -7.83
C ILE A 300 -8.26 14.97 -7.61
N ARG A 301 -9.25 15.30 -8.47
CA ARG A 301 -10.03 16.55 -8.32
C ARG A 301 -10.71 16.64 -6.96
N ARG A 302 -11.35 15.56 -6.49
CA ARG A 302 -11.97 15.53 -5.16
C ARG A 302 -10.96 15.72 -4.02
N ALA A 303 -9.75 15.20 -4.16
CA ALA A 303 -8.69 15.41 -3.18
C ALA A 303 -8.21 16.86 -3.16
N LEU A 304 -8.07 17.49 -4.34
CA LEU A 304 -7.74 18.92 -4.47
C LEU A 304 -8.85 19.81 -3.90
N ASP A 305 -10.11 19.50 -4.19
CA ASP A 305 -11.27 20.23 -3.65
C ASP A 305 -11.34 20.12 -2.12
N ASP A 306 -11.12 18.91 -1.54
CA ASP A 306 -11.09 18.70 -0.08
C ASP A 306 -9.93 19.46 0.58
N ALA A 307 -8.77 19.53 -0.10
CA ALA A 307 -7.62 20.33 0.33
C ALA A 307 -7.78 21.83 0.07
N ARG A 308 -8.76 22.27 -0.72
CA ARG A 308 -8.98 23.65 -1.17
C ARG A 308 -7.78 24.23 -1.94
N VAL A 309 -7.19 23.42 -2.81
CA VAL A 309 -6.04 23.80 -3.67
C VAL A 309 -6.31 23.45 -5.12
N SER A 310 -5.57 24.08 -6.01
CA SER A 310 -5.61 23.83 -7.45
C SER A 310 -4.47 22.91 -7.90
N GLY A 311 -4.54 22.41 -9.14
CA GLY A 311 -3.44 21.65 -9.73
C GLY A 311 -2.12 22.42 -9.79
N ALA A 312 -2.16 23.74 -9.90
CA ALA A 312 -0.99 24.62 -9.95
C ALA A 312 -0.25 24.72 -8.61
N ASP A 313 -0.92 24.38 -7.51
CA ASP A 313 -0.30 24.38 -6.17
C ASP A 313 0.50 23.10 -5.88
N ILE A 314 0.40 22.09 -6.75
CA ILE A 314 1.06 20.79 -6.55
C ILE A 314 2.48 20.87 -7.10
N SER A 315 3.43 20.38 -6.31
CA SER A 315 4.85 20.35 -6.62
C SER A 315 5.44 18.95 -6.83
N TYR A 316 4.65 17.90 -6.53
CA TYR A 316 5.07 16.51 -6.74
C TYR A 316 3.87 15.55 -6.76
N VAL A 317 4.00 14.46 -7.53
CA VAL A 317 3.05 13.34 -7.56
C VAL A 317 3.79 12.03 -7.26
N ALA A 318 3.47 11.38 -6.14
CA ALA A 318 3.81 9.98 -5.91
C ALA A 318 2.83 9.11 -6.70
N ALA A 319 3.24 8.71 -7.90
CA ALA A 319 2.39 8.11 -8.91
C ALA A 319 2.12 6.62 -8.67
N HIS A 320 1.03 6.11 -9.26
CA HIS A 320 0.72 4.68 -9.17
C HIS A 320 1.69 3.82 -9.98
N GLY A 321 1.94 4.15 -11.26
CA GLY A 321 2.97 3.54 -12.10
C GLY A 321 2.97 2.01 -12.10
N SER A 322 1.96 1.39 -12.70
CA SER A 322 1.81 -0.09 -12.72
C SER A 322 2.70 -0.82 -13.72
N ALA A 323 3.37 -0.09 -14.63
CA ALA A 323 4.09 -0.60 -15.80
C ALA A 323 3.23 -1.46 -16.74
N THR A 324 1.90 -1.40 -16.62
CA THR A 324 1.01 -1.93 -17.65
C THR A 324 0.82 -0.89 -18.75
N ARG A 325 0.73 -1.32 -20.02
CA ARG A 325 0.59 -0.39 -21.15
C ARG A 325 -0.64 0.50 -21.03
N ALA A 326 -1.77 -0.08 -20.63
CA ALA A 326 -3.02 0.65 -20.45
C ALA A 326 -3.05 1.48 -19.16
N GLY A 327 -2.50 0.95 -18.06
CA GLY A 327 -2.50 1.59 -16.75
C GLY A 327 -1.75 2.91 -16.75
N ASP A 328 -0.51 2.90 -17.21
CA ASP A 328 0.35 4.09 -17.21
C ASP A 328 -0.15 5.18 -18.16
N LEU A 329 -0.68 4.77 -19.34
CA LEU A 329 -1.32 5.73 -20.24
C LEU A 329 -2.56 6.37 -19.63
N SER A 330 -3.43 5.56 -19.04
CA SER A 330 -4.63 6.02 -18.36
C SER A 330 -4.31 6.96 -17.19
N GLU A 331 -3.25 6.69 -16.44
CA GLU A 331 -2.78 7.55 -15.36
C GLU A 331 -2.25 8.89 -15.89
N THR A 332 -1.45 8.88 -16.96
CA THR A 332 -0.97 10.09 -17.63
C THR A 332 -2.14 11.00 -18.05
N LEU A 333 -3.16 10.41 -18.67
CA LEU A 333 -4.35 11.16 -19.08
C LEU A 333 -5.16 11.68 -17.87
N ALA A 334 -5.23 10.92 -16.79
CA ALA A 334 -5.87 11.34 -15.56
C ALA A 334 -5.20 12.55 -14.92
N LEU A 335 -3.85 12.54 -14.87
CA LEU A 335 -3.04 13.66 -14.37
C LEU A 335 -3.26 14.91 -15.22
N ARG A 336 -3.24 14.79 -16.56
CA ARG A 336 -3.53 15.91 -17.47
C ARG A 336 -4.92 16.50 -17.24
N GLN A 337 -5.94 15.65 -17.10
CA GLN A 337 -7.31 16.09 -16.87
C GLN A 337 -7.52 16.76 -15.50
N ALA A 338 -6.80 16.32 -14.48
CA ALA A 338 -7.00 16.80 -13.11
C ALA A 338 -6.15 18.03 -12.78
N LEU A 339 -4.90 18.08 -13.26
CA LEU A 339 -3.98 19.17 -12.99
C LEU A 339 -4.01 20.27 -14.08
N GLY A 340 -4.67 20.01 -15.22
CA GLY A 340 -4.79 20.95 -16.32
C GLY A 340 -3.42 21.35 -16.90
N SER A 341 -3.22 22.64 -17.14
CA SER A 341 -1.96 23.17 -17.68
C SER A 341 -0.73 22.94 -16.78
N ALA A 342 -0.94 22.75 -15.47
CA ALA A 342 0.15 22.48 -14.54
C ALA A 342 0.75 21.07 -14.70
N ALA A 343 0.02 20.12 -15.29
CA ALA A 343 0.46 18.72 -15.40
C ALA A 343 1.84 18.53 -16.04
N ALA A 344 2.20 19.35 -17.03
CA ALA A 344 3.48 19.26 -17.72
C ALA A 344 4.68 19.72 -16.87
N ALA A 345 4.44 20.56 -15.86
CA ALA A 345 5.47 21.11 -14.98
C ALA A 345 5.62 20.39 -13.66
N VAL A 346 4.61 19.57 -13.26
CA VAL A 346 4.62 18.86 -11.99
C VAL A 346 5.33 17.51 -12.16
N PRO A 347 6.49 17.30 -11.49
CA PRO A 347 7.18 16.04 -11.53
C PRO A 347 6.37 14.94 -10.84
N ALA A 348 6.40 13.75 -11.42
CA ALA A 348 5.82 12.54 -10.86
C ALA A 348 6.87 11.42 -10.78
N SER A 349 6.77 10.50 -9.83
CA SER A 349 7.60 9.29 -9.88
C SER A 349 6.92 8.09 -9.24
N SER A 350 7.35 6.89 -9.64
CA SER A 350 6.93 5.62 -9.07
C SER A 350 8.13 4.84 -8.53
N VAL A 351 8.08 4.47 -7.26
CA VAL A 351 9.12 3.68 -6.60
C VAL A 351 8.92 2.16 -6.74
N LYS A 352 7.88 1.73 -7.46
CA LYS A 352 7.57 0.31 -7.64
C LYS A 352 8.66 -0.52 -8.33
N PRO A 353 9.50 0.03 -9.24
CA PRO A 353 10.67 -0.69 -9.73
C PRO A 353 11.66 -1.11 -8.63
N GLN A 354 11.58 -0.49 -7.48
CA GLN A 354 12.46 -0.75 -6.34
C GLN A 354 11.82 -1.65 -5.30
N THR A 355 10.56 -1.42 -4.96
CA THR A 355 9.82 -2.13 -3.90
C THR A 355 8.98 -3.30 -4.40
N GLY A 356 8.76 -3.43 -5.72
CA GLY A 356 7.64 -4.19 -6.25
C GLY A 356 6.31 -3.49 -6.01
N HIS A 357 5.23 -4.05 -6.55
CA HIS A 357 3.87 -3.57 -6.30
C HIS A 357 3.32 -4.21 -5.03
N LEU A 358 3.23 -3.46 -3.94
CA LEU A 358 2.84 -3.96 -2.61
C LEU A 358 1.32 -4.17 -2.43
N VAL A 359 0.56 -4.25 -3.50
CA VAL A 359 -0.91 -4.44 -3.54
C VAL A 359 -1.61 -3.63 -2.45
N GLY A 360 -2.14 -4.23 -1.38
CA GLY A 360 -2.87 -3.54 -0.32
C GLY A 360 -2.11 -2.40 0.36
N ALA A 361 -0.78 -2.47 0.41
CA ALA A 361 0.08 -1.42 0.95
C ALA A 361 0.47 -0.33 -0.07
N ALA A 362 0.24 -0.54 -1.37
CA ALA A 362 0.82 0.31 -2.42
C ALA A 362 0.39 1.78 -2.34
N GLY A 363 -0.87 2.06 -2.04
CA GLY A 363 -1.37 3.43 -1.92
C GLY A 363 -0.84 4.13 -0.68
N ALA A 364 -0.68 3.41 0.42
CA ALA A 364 -0.07 3.91 1.65
C ALA A 364 1.44 4.16 1.47
N LEU A 365 2.15 3.28 0.73
CA LEU A 365 3.55 3.50 0.35
C LEU A 365 3.71 4.81 -0.43
N ASN A 366 2.84 5.07 -1.40
CA ASN A 366 2.91 6.32 -2.17
C ASN A 366 2.70 7.56 -1.28
N LEU A 367 1.82 7.48 -0.26
CA LEU A 367 1.68 8.54 0.74
C LEU A 367 2.97 8.71 1.55
N VAL A 368 3.57 7.62 2.02
CA VAL A 368 4.86 7.65 2.75
C VAL A 368 5.95 8.28 1.90
N VAL A 369 6.06 7.90 0.62
CA VAL A 369 7.02 8.50 -0.33
C VAL A 369 6.78 10.00 -0.50
N ALA A 370 5.52 10.44 -0.62
CA ALA A 370 5.17 11.85 -0.71
C ALA A 370 5.56 12.62 0.58
N ALA A 371 5.31 12.04 1.76
CA ALA A 371 5.67 12.64 3.05
C ALA A 371 7.19 12.75 3.20
N LEU A 372 7.95 11.71 2.83
CA LEU A 372 9.42 11.74 2.87
C LEU A 372 10.00 12.72 1.84
N ALA A 373 9.40 12.83 0.64
CA ALA A 373 9.81 13.83 -0.35
C ALA A 373 9.61 15.27 0.16
N ILE A 374 8.51 15.54 0.88
CA ILE A 374 8.26 16.82 1.56
C ILE A 374 9.33 17.06 2.64
N ALA A 375 9.60 16.07 3.48
CA ALA A 375 10.51 16.20 4.62
C ALA A 375 11.97 16.41 4.17
N HIS A 376 12.42 15.65 3.16
CA HIS A 376 13.81 15.64 2.72
C HIS A 376 14.12 16.55 1.53
N GLY A 377 13.11 17.10 0.85
CA GLY A 377 13.32 17.99 -0.29
C GLY A 377 13.99 17.25 -1.48
N THR A 378 13.66 15.99 -1.69
CA THR A 378 14.22 15.16 -2.76
C THR A 378 13.11 14.30 -3.37
N LEU A 379 13.10 14.19 -4.70
CA LEU A 379 12.19 13.31 -5.44
C LEU A 379 12.89 11.99 -5.73
N PRO A 380 12.33 10.83 -5.35
CA PRO A 380 12.89 9.54 -5.76
C PRO A 380 12.67 9.33 -7.26
N ALA A 381 13.54 8.56 -7.87
CA ALA A 381 13.48 8.27 -9.29
C ALA A 381 12.41 7.21 -9.64
N THR A 382 11.91 7.27 -10.86
CA THR A 382 11.33 6.12 -11.54
C THR A 382 12.46 5.35 -12.22
N LEU A 383 12.89 4.24 -11.59
CA LEU A 383 13.94 3.41 -12.16
C LEU A 383 13.46 2.71 -13.45
N ASN A 384 14.41 2.29 -14.27
CA ASN A 384 14.18 1.56 -15.52
C ASN A 384 13.37 2.35 -16.59
N LEU A 385 13.20 3.65 -16.40
CA LEU A 385 12.60 4.55 -17.39
C LEU A 385 13.72 5.10 -18.30
N ASP A 386 14.10 4.31 -19.29
CA ASP A 386 15.21 4.61 -20.22
C ASP A 386 14.75 5.12 -21.58
N ASP A 387 13.60 4.60 -22.06
CA ASP A 387 12.96 4.97 -23.32
C ASP A 387 11.49 5.34 -23.04
N PRO A 388 11.20 6.59 -22.64
CA PRO A 388 9.84 7.02 -22.30
C PRO A 388 8.85 6.78 -23.45
N ASP A 389 7.67 6.23 -23.13
CA ASP A 389 6.57 6.14 -24.11
C ASP A 389 6.10 7.57 -24.46
N PRO A 390 6.13 8.00 -25.74
CA PRO A 390 5.71 9.34 -26.13
C PRO A 390 4.29 9.73 -25.74
N ARG A 391 3.44 8.74 -25.41
CA ARG A 391 2.08 8.96 -24.91
C ARG A 391 2.03 9.20 -23.41
N CYS A 392 3.10 8.83 -22.69
CA CYS A 392 3.30 9.10 -21.27
C CYS A 392 4.27 10.28 -21.13
N ASP A 393 3.86 11.45 -21.61
CA ASP A 393 4.67 12.62 -21.90
C ASP A 393 4.72 13.66 -20.75
N LEU A 394 4.69 13.17 -19.50
CA LEU A 394 4.93 13.97 -18.31
C LEU A 394 6.35 13.76 -17.78
N ASP A 395 6.75 14.60 -16.82
CA ASP A 395 8.03 14.43 -16.14
C ASP A 395 7.93 13.34 -15.05
N TYR A 396 8.37 12.14 -15.36
CA TYR A 396 8.34 10.99 -14.45
C TYR A 396 9.64 10.77 -13.66
N VAL A 397 10.47 11.79 -13.49
CA VAL A 397 11.75 11.74 -12.75
C VAL A 397 12.56 10.50 -13.14
N PRO A 398 13.07 10.40 -14.39
CA PRO A 398 13.69 9.17 -14.87
C PRO A 398 15.06 8.92 -14.22
N ARG A 399 15.33 7.65 -13.93
CA ARG A 399 16.63 7.07 -13.58
C ARG A 399 17.27 7.53 -12.26
N GLN A 400 17.30 8.83 -11.97
CA GLN A 400 18.02 9.36 -10.80
C GLN A 400 17.13 10.29 -9.95
N PRO A 401 17.26 10.22 -8.62
CA PRO A 401 16.63 11.18 -7.73
C PRO A 401 17.12 12.60 -8.04
N ARG A 402 16.28 13.59 -7.75
CA ARG A 402 16.68 14.99 -7.86
C ARG A 402 16.19 15.84 -6.70
N PRO A 403 16.97 16.83 -6.24
CA PRO A 403 16.53 17.80 -5.25
C PRO A 403 15.32 18.60 -5.78
N ALA A 404 14.34 18.85 -4.91
CA ALA A 404 13.17 19.67 -5.22
C ALA A 404 12.55 20.22 -3.95
N ARG A 405 12.09 21.47 -3.99
CA ARG A 405 11.29 22.03 -2.89
C ARG A 405 9.85 21.52 -3.02
N VAL A 406 9.52 20.47 -2.28
CA VAL A 406 8.18 19.92 -2.25
C VAL A 406 7.37 20.64 -1.17
N THR A 407 6.39 21.43 -1.59
CA THR A 407 5.45 22.14 -0.69
C THR A 407 4.15 21.40 -0.54
N ARG A 408 3.62 20.86 -1.65
CA ARG A 408 2.43 20.03 -1.70
C ARG A 408 2.65 18.84 -2.62
N ALA A 409 2.20 17.67 -2.20
CA ALA A 409 2.29 16.46 -2.98
C ALA A 409 0.94 15.74 -3.08
N ILE A 410 0.76 14.96 -4.15
CA ILE A 410 -0.38 14.04 -4.28
C ILE A 410 0.16 12.61 -4.28
N ALA A 411 -0.42 11.74 -3.45
CA ALA A 411 -0.21 10.31 -3.50
C ALA A 411 -1.39 9.63 -4.21
N LEU A 412 -1.10 8.80 -5.22
CA LEU A 412 -2.10 8.14 -6.05
C LEU A 412 -2.14 6.64 -5.79
N ALA A 413 -3.34 6.08 -5.84
CA ALA A 413 -3.56 4.64 -5.81
C ALA A 413 -4.68 4.23 -6.75
N ARG A 414 -4.54 3.05 -7.38
CA ARG A 414 -5.54 2.46 -8.26
C ARG A 414 -5.64 0.97 -8.03
N GLY A 415 -6.82 0.50 -7.61
CA GLY A 415 -7.15 -0.91 -7.51
C GLY A 415 -7.45 -1.53 -8.88
N ILE A 416 -7.26 -2.85 -8.98
CA ILE A 416 -7.47 -3.60 -10.23
C ILE A 416 -8.94 -3.64 -10.65
N GLU A 417 -9.86 -3.48 -9.69
CA GLU A 417 -11.30 -3.44 -9.91
C GLU A 417 -11.81 -2.03 -10.28
N GLY A 418 -10.87 -1.08 -10.51
CA GLY A 418 -11.17 0.26 -10.96
C GLY A 418 -11.31 1.30 -9.85
N GLN A 419 -11.19 0.93 -8.58
CA GLN A 419 -11.13 1.90 -7.49
C GLN A 419 -9.89 2.78 -7.62
N ALA A 420 -10.06 4.05 -7.31
CA ALA A 420 -8.97 5.03 -7.31
C ALA A 420 -9.04 5.90 -6.06
N ALA A 421 -7.89 6.20 -5.50
CA ALA A 421 -7.75 7.10 -4.36
C ALA A 421 -6.63 8.10 -4.61
N ALA A 422 -6.81 9.31 -4.10
CA ALA A 422 -5.80 10.36 -4.09
C ALA A 422 -5.78 11.06 -2.73
N LEU A 423 -4.58 11.32 -2.22
CA LEU A 423 -4.35 12.03 -0.97
C LEU A 423 -3.46 13.24 -1.23
N VAL A 424 -3.84 14.41 -0.72
CA VAL A 424 -3.03 15.62 -0.79
C VAL A 424 -2.31 15.82 0.54
N LEU A 425 -1.00 16.00 0.44
CA LEU A 425 -0.13 16.30 1.57
C LEU A 425 0.47 17.69 1.40
N GLU A 426 0.71 18.36 2.53
CA GLU A 426 1.35 19.67 2.58
C GLU A 426 2.50 19.67 3.59
N ARG A 427 3.51 20.49 3.33
CA ARG A 427 4.60 20.72 4.30
C ARG A 427 4.01 21.30 5.58
N PRO A 428 4.37 20.77 6.76
CA PRO A 428 3.92 21.33 8.03
C PRO A 428 4.29 22.81 8.14
N GLY A 429 3.30 23.65 8.53
CA GLY A 429 3.48 25.07 8.71
C GLY A 429 4.04 25.41 10.10
#